data_e3671d9569470df17095dd67f1978996
#
_entry.id   e3671d9569470df17095dd67f1978996
#
_cell.length_a   1.000
_cell.length_b   1.000
_cell.length_c   1.000
_cell.angle_alpha   90.00
_cell.angle_beta   90.00
_cell.angle_gamma   90.00
#
_symmetry.space_group_name_H-M   'P 1'
#
loop_
_entity.id
_entity.type
_entity.pdbx_description
1 polymer ?
#
loop_
_entity_poly.entity_id
_entity_poly.type
_entity_poly.pdbx_seq_one_letter_code
_entity_poly.pdbx_strand_id
1 'polypeptide(L)'
;MKVCLLNESFPPVIDGVVNVMMNYADYMMRDYGAEIEVGTPEYPDGKYDDYPYQVVAYPSFNTAAQTNGYRAGNPLVGKAVSKLADFGPDIIHAHGPASALVVGRLVREMTDAPIVFTYHTKYDIDIRRAAKINLIADETIKAMVGNIEACDEVWTVSDGAGQSLKALGFQGDYRVMNNGVDFAKGRVDKETVDKVTAGYDLPEGVPMFLYVGRIINYKNLPLILDALKILADSGQDFRMVFVGKGPDKEILEQKAVELGLMGGNAPKVFFTGPIYDRDALRAWNTRADLFLFPSTFDTNGLVVREAAACGLASVLIKDSCAAEGITDDRNGFIIEESAEAMAEILKRLCGELDHVHDVGQHAMDEIYLSWGECVAKAYERYQYILARNKIGAMPHHKEQMTDNMVKIVAKAMEEESKVRKNVYEAFTSMRSRALTMMEYTKAGIKALDSQKLRWEDAVEDLWTETEELFKK
;
A
#
# COMPACT_ATOMS: atom_id res chain seq x y z
N MET A 1 -7.84 2.90 -20.94
CA MET A 1 -7.50 1.62 -20.29
C MET A 1 -8.31 1.51 -19.02
N LYS A 2 -8.99 0.38 -18.83
CA LYS A 2 -9.72 0.07 -17.59
C LYS A 2 -8.87 -0.80 -16.69
N VAL A 3 -8.58 -0.31 -15.48
CA VAL A 3 -7.71 -0.99 -14.51
C VAL A 3 -8.51 -1.34 -13.26
N CYS A 4 -8.57 -2.62 -12.93
CA CYS A 4 -9.14 -3.10 -11.68
C CYS A 4 -8.02 -3.27 -10.65
N LEU A 5 -8.01 -2.44 -9.60
CA LEU A 5 -7.04 -2.51 -8.52
C LEU A 5 -7.64 -3.26 -7.32
N LEU A 6 -6.93 -4.26 -6.82
CA LEU A 6 -7.41 -5.12 -5.73
C LEU A 6 -6.43 -5.11 -4.55
N ASN A 7 -6.93 -4.89 -3.33
CA ASN A 7 -6.10 -4.92 -2.13
C ASN A 7 -6.87 -5.48 -0.93
N GLU A 8 -6.13 -6.01 0.05
CA GLU A 8 -6.68 -6.53 1.32
C GLU A 8 -7.10 -5.43 2.30
N SER A 9 -6.62 -4.21 2.11
CA SER A 9 -6.91 -3.06 2.95
C SER A 9 -7.30 -1.84 2.13
N PHE A 10 -8.11 -0.98 2.75
CA PHE A 10 -8.56 0.30 2.20
C PHE A 10 -8.91 1.24 3.38
N PRO A 11 -8.94 2.56 3.21
CA PRO A 11 -9.35 3.44 4.30
C PRO A 11 -10.68 3.00 4.95
N PRO A 12 -10.80 3.05 6.29
CA PRO A 12 -9.98 3.83 7.24
C PRO A 12 -8.64 3.20 7.67
N VAL A 13 -8.33 1.98 7.26
CA VAL A 13 -7.00 1.38 7.48
C VAL A 13 -6.07 1.91 6.40
N ILE A 14 -5.04 2.65 6.83
CA ILE A 14 -4.02 3.22 5.93
C ILE A 14 -2.68 2.59 6.28
N ASP A 15 -2.09 1.93 5.30
CA ASP A 15 -0.75 1.36 5.35
C ASP A 15 0.04 1.70 4.08
N GLY A 16 1.27 1.22 3.98
CA GLY A 16 2.11 1.47 2.82
C GLY A 16 1.53 0.91 1.52
N VAL A 17 0.81 -0.21 1.56
CA VAL A 17 0.23 -0.87 0.37
C VAL A 17 -0.99 -0.11 -0.12
N VAL A 18 -1.86 0.34 0.80
CA VAL A 18 -3.00 1.22 0.47
C VAL A 18 -2.52 2.49 -0.22
N ASN A 19 -1.49 3.14 0.34
CA ASN A 19 -0.92 4.36 -0.25
C ASN A 19 -0.39 4.08 -1.67
N VAL A 20 0.29 2.96 -1.89
CA VAL A 20 0.75 2.57 -3.23
C VAL A 20 -0.43 2.44 -4.18
N MET A 21 -1.45 1.66 -3.83
CA MET A 21 -2.62 1.43 -4.67
C MET A 21 -3.36 2.75 -4.99
N MET A 22 -3.56 3.63 -4.00
CA MET A 22 -4.20 4.93 -4.21
C MET A 22 -3.38 5.82 -5.15
N ASN A 23 -2.05 5.86 -4.99
CA ASN A 23 -1.19 6.60 -5.91
C ASN A 23 -1.26 6.02 -7.34
N TYR A 24 -1.31 4.70 -7.50
CA TYR A 24 -1.54 4.09 -8.82
C TYR A 24 -2.87 4.58 -9.42
N ALA A 25 -3.96 4.55 -8.65
CA ALA A 25 -5.27 5.02 -9.11
C ALA A 25 -5.22 6.49 -9.55
N ASP A 26 -4.74 7.36 -8.66
CA ASP A 26 -4.75 8.82 -8.87
C ASP A 26 -3.88 9.24 -10.08
N TYR A 27 -2.64 8.72 -10.16
CA TYR A 27 -1.74 9.05 -11.25
C TYR A 27 -2.17 8.45 -12.59
N MET A 28 -2.72 7.22 -12.61
CA MET A 28 -3.23 6.62 -13.85
C MET A 28 -4.44 7.36 -14.40
N MET A 29 -5.35 7.81 -13.53
CA MET A 29 -6.49 8.64 -13.95
C MET A 29 -6.04 9.99 -14.45
N ARG A 30 -5.20 10.68 -13.69
CA ARG A 30 -4.76 12.06 -13.98
C ARG A 30 -3.89 12.16 -15.25
N ASP A 31 -2.89 11.27 -15.35
CA ASP A 31 -1.83 11.42 -16.34
C ASP A 31 -2.12 10.62 -17.63
N TYR A 32 -2.94 9.57 -17.54
CA TYR A 32 -3.22 8.66 -18.66
C TYR A 32 -4.72 8.51 -18.99
N GLY A 33 -5.60 9.17 -18.26
CA GLY A 33 -7.05 9.07 -18.47
C GLY A 33 -7.57 7.63 -18.32
N ALA A 34 -6.93 6.82 -17.46
CA ALA A 34 -7.41 5.48 -17.17
C ALA A 34 -8.71 5.50 -16.37
N GLU A 35 -9.59 4.56 -16.63
CA GLU A 35 -10.74 4.29 -15.80
C GLU A 35 -10.33 3.29 -14.70
N ILE A 36 -10.63 3.60 -13.45
CA ILE A 36 -10.21 2.80 -12.30
C ILE A 36 -11.43 2.27 -11.56
N GLU A 37 -11.39 1.01 -11.18
CA GLU A 37 -12.28 0.42 -10.19
C GLU A 37 -11.45 -0.32 -9.13
N VAL A 38 -11.81 -0.13 -7.84
CA VAL A 38 -11.10 -0.72 -6.71
C VAL A 38 -11.95 -1.79 -6.05
N GLY A 39 -11.39 -2.99 -5.84
CA GLY A 39 -12.00 -4.04 -5.03
C GLY A 39 -11.27 -4.23 -3.69
N THR A 40 -12.03 -4.27 -2.59
CA THR A 40 -11.47 -4.37 -1.23
C THR A 40 -12.42 -5.08 -0.26
N PRO A 41 -11.91 -5.73 0.80
CA PRO A 41 -12.76 -6.13 1.91
C PRO A 41 -13.49 -4.95 2.54
N GLU A 42 -14.73 -5.15 2.96
CA GLU A 42 -15.54 -4.13 3.62
C GLU A 42 -15.02 -3.83 5.04
N TYR A 43 -14.82 -2.56 5.34
CA TYR A 43 -14.50 -2.03 6.66
C TYR A 43 -15.69 -1.26 7.22
N PRO A 44 -16.08 -1.44 8.51
CA PRO A 44 -17.31 -0.87 9.08
C PRO A 44 -17.41 0.65 8.95
N ASP A 45 -16.27 1.35 9.03
CA ASP A 45 -16.22 2.82 8.95
C ASP A 45 -15.73 3.31 7.57
N GLY A 46 -15.72 2.41 6.56
CA GLY A 46 -15.28 2.73 5.20
C GLY A 46 -16.24 3.68 4.50
N LYS A 47 -15.68 4.77 3.94
CA LYS A 47 -16.42 5.73 3.11
C LYS A 47 -16.01 5.53 1.66
N TYR A 48 -16.75 4.71 0.94
CA TYR A 48 -16.36 4.26 -0.40
C TYR A 48 -16.81 5.20 -1.53
N ASP A 49 -17.75 6.11 -1.25
CA ASP A 49 -18.28 7.06 -2.22
C ASP A 49 -17.47 8.38 -2.32
N ASP A 50 -16.48 8.56 -1.46
CA ASP A 50 -15.68 9.79 -1.39
C ASP A 50 -14.51 9.82 -2.42
N TYR A 51 -14.38 8.78 -3.26
CA TYR A 51 -13.27 8.63 -4.21
C TYR A 51 -13.69 8.96 -5.65
N PRO A 52 -12.75 9.45 -6.50
CA PRO A 52 -13.04 9.74 -7.90
C PRO A 52 -13.23 8.49 -8.78
N TYR A 53 -13.07 7.30 -8.20
CA TYR A 53 -13.25 5.99 -8.81
C TYR A 53 -14.23 5.15 -7.99
N GLN A 54 -14.83 4.14 -8.63
CA GLN A 54 -15.74 3.25 -7.93
C GLN A 54 -14.97 2.30 -7.01
N VAL A 55 -15.44 2.16 -5.77
CA VAL A 55 -14.92 1.17 -4.82
C VAL A 55 -15.98 0.09 -4.60
N VAL A 56 -15.62 -1.14 -4.89
CA VAL A 56 -16.45 -2.34 -4.67
C VAL A 56 -15.98 -3.03 -3.40
N ALA A 57 -16.65 -2.73 -2.29
CA ALA A 57 -16.40 -3.39 -1.02
C ALA A 57 -17.14 -4.74 -0.97
N TYR A 58 -16.45 -5.82 -0.60
CA TYR A 58 -17.05 -7.13 -0.42
C TYR A 58 -17.01 -7.56 1.05
N PRO A 59 -18.00 -8.36 1.51
CA PRO A 59 -18.12 -8.77 2.91
C PRO A 59 -16.83 -9.31 3.49
N SER A 60 -16.56 -9.00 4.75
CA SER A 60 -15.34 -9.39 5.45
C SER A 60 -15.61 -9.85 6.88
N PHE A 61 -14.70 -10.68 7.40
CA PHE A 61 -14.72 -11.16 8.77
C PHE A 61 -13.80 -10.32 9.65
N ASN A 62 -14.20 -10.14 10.91
CA ASN A 62 -13.39 -9.41 11.87
C ASN A 62 -12.21 -10.28 12.36
N THR A 63 -11.02 -9.96 11.90
CA THR A 63 -9.76 -10.57 12.34
C THR A 63 -8.84 -9.56 13.03
N ALA A 64 -9.34 -8.37 13.33
CA ALA A 64 -8.56 -7.21 13.79
C ALA A 64 -7.68 -7.51 15.02
N ALA A 65 -8.15 -8.36 15.94
CA ALA A 65 -7.37 -8.75 17.14
C ALA A 65 -6.13 -9.59 16.81
N GLN A 66 -6.15 -10.35 15.70
CA GLN A 66 -5.05 -11.21 15.24
C GLN A 66 -4.16 -10.52 14.20
N THR A 67 -4.69 -9.51 13.49
CA THR A 67 -4.10 -8.94 12.28
C THR A 67 -3.87 -7.42 12.36
N ASN A 68 -3.75 -6.85 13.56
CA ASN A 68 -3.49 -5.40 13.77
C ASN A 68 -4.49 -4.48 13.04
N GLY A 69 -5.77 -4.84 13.02
CA GLY A 69 -6.85 -4.04 12.44
C GLY A 69 -7.27 -4.44 11.03
N TYR A 70 -6.57 -5.35 10.38
CA TYR A 70 -6.98 -5.88 9.07
C TYR A 70 -8.18 -6.82 9.20
N ARG A 71 -8.94 -6.95 8.11
CA ARG A 71 -10.10 -7.83 8.01
C ARG A 71 -9.85 -8.90 6.95
N ALA A 72 -10.37 -10.10 7.19
CA ALA A 72 -10.34 -11.16 6.18
C ALA A 72 -11.53 -11.02 5.23
N GLY A 73 -11.28 -10.71 3.98
CA GLY A 73 -12.30 -10.61 2.95
C GLY A 73 -12.90 -11.96 2.60
N ASN A 74 -14.20 -11.99 2.27
CA ASN A 74 -14.84 -13.16 1.69
C ASN A 74 -14.82 -13.05 0.15
N PRO A 75 -13.95 -13.77 -0.55
CA PRO A 75 -13.84 -13.65 -2.01
C PRO A 75 -14.98 -14.33 -2.77
N LEU A 76 -15.80 -15.13 -2.08
CA LEU A 76 -16.86 -15.95 -2.70
C LEU A 76 -18.22 -15.21 -2.73
N VAL A 77 -18.22 -13.89 -2.87
CA VAL A 77 -19.45 -13.08 -2.95
C VAL A 77 -19.70 -12.69 -4.39
N GLY A 78 -20.58 -13.44 -5.05
CA GLY A 78 -20.88 -13.32 -6.49
C GLY A 78 -21.26 -11.91 -6.93
N LYS A 79 -22.00 -11.15 -6.10
CA LYS A 79 -22.40 -9.77 -6.42
C LYS A 79 -21.19 -8.85 -6.61
N ALA A 80 -20.19 -8.92 -5.73
CA ALA A 80 -19.01 -8.07 -5.82
C ALA A 80 -18.13 -8.48 -7.01
N VAL A 81 -17.91 -9.78 -7.20
CA VAL A 81 -17.13 -10.31 -8.33
C VAL A 81 -17.78 -9.94 -9.66
N SER A 82 -19.11 -10.12 -9.78
CA SER A 82 -19.85 -9.75 -11.00
C SER A 82 -19.77 -8.26 -11.29
N LYS A 83 -19.84 -7.39 -10.27
CA LYS A 83 -19.72 -5.95 -10.44
C LYS A 83 -18.34 -5.56 -10.98
N LEU A 84 -17.26 -6.13 -10.42
CA LEU A 84 -15.91 -5.93 -10.93
C LEU A 84 -15.72 -6.50 -12.35
N ALA A 85 -16.38 -7.61 -12.68
CA ALA A 85 -16.36 -8.16 -14.04
C ALA A 85 -17.18 -7.32 -15.04
N ASP A 86 -18.33 -6.77 -14.62
CA ASP A 86 -19.18 -5.88 -15.44
C ASP A 86 -18.49 -4.56 -15.77
N PHE A 87 -17.52 -4.11 -14.95
CA PHE A 87 -16.62 -2.99 -15.30
C PHE A 87 -15.85 -3.26 -16.59
N GLY A 88 -15.56 -4.54 -16.89
CA GLY A 88 -14.81 -4.95 -18.07
C GLY A 88 -13.35 -4.48 -18.03
N PRO A 89 -12.57 -4.86 -17.01
CA PRO A 89 -11.20 -4.43 -16.89
C PRO A 89 -10.36 -4.92 -18.06
N ASP A 90 -9.48 -4.06 -18.58
CA ASP A 90 -8.43 -4.46 -19.51
C ASP A 90 -7.33 -5.22 -18.76
N ILE A 91 -7.07 -4.85 -17.50
CA ILE A 91 -6.05 -5.44 -16.65
C ILE A 91 -6.50 -5.43 -15.17
N ILE A 92 -6.13 -6.48 -14.45
CA ILE A 92 -6.34 -6.62 -13.02
C ILE A 92 -4.99 -6.50 -12.33
N HIS A 93 -4.86 -5.59 -11.36
CA HIS A 93 -3.63 -5.48 -10.56
C HIS A 93 -3.94 -5.69 -9.08
N ALA A 94 -3.49 -6.80 -8.53
CA ALA A 94 -3.65 -7.15 -7.14
C ALA A 94 -2.41 -6.75 -6.32
N HIS A 95 -2.65 -6.10 -5.19
CA HIS A 95 -1.63 -5.71 -4.20
C HIS A 95 -1.68 -6.58 -2.93
N GLY A 96 -2.73 -7.40 -2.79
CA GLY A 96 -2.90 -8.34 -1.69
C GLY A 96 -2.99 -9.78 -2.18
N PRO A 97 -2.28 -10.76 -1.54
CA PRO A 97 -2.16 -12.12 -2.05
C PRO A 97 -3.27 -13.07 -1.60
N ALA A 98 -4.15 -12.65 -0.68
CA ALA A 98 -5.19 -13.49 -0.09
C ALA A 98 -6.54 -13.33 -0.83
N SER A 99 -7.54 -12.74 -0.17
CA SER A 99 -8.89 -12.58 -0.73
C SER A 99 -8.92 -11.73 -2.00
N ALA A 100 -8.14 -10.65 -2.04
CA ALA A 100 -8.04 -9.76 -3.19
C ALA A 100 -7.58 -10.51 -4.45
N LEU A 101 -6.54 -11.33 -4.34
CA LEU A 101 -6.05 -12.09 -5.48
C LEU A 101 -7.01 -13.21 -5.91
N VAL A 102 -7.72 -13.84 -4.96
CA VAL A 102 -8.79 -14.81 -5.30
C VAL A 102 -9.92 -14.12 -6.06
N VAL A 103 -10.36 -12.92 -5.64
CA VAL A 103 -11.32 -12.10 -6.39
C VAL A 103 -10.79 -11.79 -7.79
N GLY A 104 -9.52 -11.38 -7.92
CA GLY A 104 -8.89 -11.13 -9.22
C GLY A 104 -8.94 -12.34 -10.15
N ARG A 105 -8.67 -13.54 -9.63
CA ARG A 105 -8.76 -14.79 -10.41
C ARG A 105 -10.20 -15.08 -10.87
N LEU A 106 -11.19 -14.84 -9.99
CA LEU A 106 -12.61 -15.00 -10.36
C LEU A 106 -13.04 -14.00 -11.45
N VAL A 107 -12.61 -12.73 -11.33
CA VAL A 107 -12.86 -11.70 -12.35
C VAL A 107 -12.18 -12.07 -13.67
N ARG A 108 -10.94 -12.57 -13.66
CA ARG A 108 -10.23 -13.03 -14.86
C ARG A 108 -11.01 -14.12 -15.60
N GLU A 109 -11.54 -15.12 -14.89
CA GLU A 109 -12.33 -16.19 -15.52
C GLU A 109 -13.60 -15.69 -16.23
N MET A 110 -14.09 -14.49 -15.85
CA MET A 110 -15.26 -13.86 -16.46
C MET A 110 -14.91 -12.86 -17.57
N THR A 111 -13.68 -12.36 -17.63
CA THR A 111 -13.30 -11.22 -18.48
C THR A 111 -12.10 -11.48 -19.38
N ASP A 112 -11.35 -12.56 -19.17
CA ASP A 112 -10.06 -12.87 -19.80
C ASP A 112 -8.97 -11.78 -19.56
N ALA A 113 -9.18 -10.86 -18.60
CA ALA A 113 -8.21 -9.82 -18.27
C ALA A 113 -6.98 -10.40 -17.57
N PRO A 114 -5.75 -10.06 -18.00
CA PRO A 114 -4.53 -10.52 -17.36
C PRO A 114 -4.39 -9.96 -15.94
N ILE A 115 -3.78 -10.75 -15.05
CA ILE A 115 -3.52 -10.40 -13.65
C ILE A 115 -2.05 -10.06 -13.47
N VAL A 116 -1.79 -8.85 -12.96
CA VAL A 116 -0.51 -8.45 -12.36
C VAL A 116 -0.64 -8.52 -10.85
N PHE A 117 0.35 -9.04 -10.18
CA PHE A 117 0.44 -9.03 -8.71
C PHE A 117 1.70 -8.31 -8.26
N THR A 118 1.59 -7.38 -7.30
CA THR A 118 2.77 -6.78 -6.66
C THR A 118 2.96 -7.29 -5.24
N TYR A 119 4.13 -7.87 -4.98
CA TYR A 119 4.55 -8.34 -3.66
C TYR A 119 5.19 -7.18 -2.88
N HIS A 120 4.49 -6.71 -1.83
CA HIS A 120 4.88 -5.51 -1.08
C HIS A 120 5.58 -5.80 0.24
N THR A 121 5.28 -6.92 0.89
CA THR A 121 5.72 -7.18 2.26
C THR A 121 6.02 -8.65 2.50
N LYS A 122 6.81 -8.95 3.53
CA LYS A 122 7.14 -10.31 3.97
C LYS A 122 5.96 -10.91 4.75
N TYR A 123 4.94 -11.39 4.04
CA TYR A 123 3.70 -11.91 4.61
C TYR A 123 3.88 -13.10 5.54
N ASP A 124 4.93 -13.90 5.34
CA ASP A 124 5.23 -15.08 6.14
C ASP A 124 5.38 -14.77 7.63
N ILE A 125 5.95 -13.63 7.97
CA ILE A 125 6.16 -13.20 9.35
C ILE A 125 4.81 -12.93 10.04
N ASP A 126 3.90 -12.24 9.36
CA ASP A 126 2.57 -11.94 9.90
C ASP A 126 1.70 -13.21 9.95
N ILE A 127 1.78 -14.07 8.93
CA ILE A 127 1.08 -15.36 8.88
C ILE A 127 1.56 -16.25 10.04
N ARG A 128 2.88 -16.39 10.25
CA ARG A 128 3.44 -17.20 11.35
C ARG A 128 3.06 -16.66 12.71
N ARG A 129 3.00 -15.34 12.88
CA ARG A 129 2.54 -14.69 14.11
C ARG A 129 1.05 -14.95 14.37
N ALA A 130 0.22 -14.88 13.35
CA ALA A 130 -1.24 -15.06 13.47
C ALA A 130 -1.64 -16.53 13.67
N ALA A 131 -1.01 -17.45 12.95
CA ALA A 131 -1.40 -18.86 12.94
C ALA A 131 -1.06 -19.62 14.22
N LYS A 132 -0.06 -19.19 15.02
CA LYS A 132 0.43 -19.83 16.25
C LYS A 132 0.87 -21.30 16.13
N ILE A 133 0.54 -21.99 15.05
CA ILE A 133 0.87 -23.39 14.73
C ILE A 133 1.60 -23.39 13.41
N ASN A 134 2.85 -23.87 13.39
CA ASN A 134 3.71 -23.84 12.21
C ASN A 134 3.11 -24.54 11.00
N LEU A 135 2.46 -25.70 11.20
CA LEU A 135 1.84 -26.46 10.10
C LEU A 135 0.74 -25.62 9.40
N ILE A 136 -0.07 -24.90 10.16
CA ILE A 136 -1.13 -24.02 9.59
C ILE A 136 -0.50 -22.84 8.87
N ALA A 137 0.56 -22.26 9.43
CA ALA A 137 1.32 -21.18 8.78
C ALA A 137 1.91 -21.64 7.45
N ASP A 138 2.57 -22.80 7.43
CA ASP A 138 3.22 -23.35 6.22
C ASP A 138 2.20 -23.64 5.10
N GLU A 139 1.04 -24.22 5.41
CA GLU A 139 -0.01 -24.46 4.42
C GLU A 139 -0.66 -23.16 3.94
N THR A 140 -0.81 -22.17 4.83
CA THR A 140 -1.30 -20.84 4.44
C THR A 140 -0.32 -20.13 3.51
N ILE A 141 0.97 -20.16 3.80
CA ILE A 141 2.02 -19.60 2.93
C ILE A 141 2.02 -20.31 1.58
N LYS A 142 1.90 -21.64 1.55
CA LYS A 142 1.84 -22.42 0.33
C LYS A 142 0.63 -22.07 -0.54
N ALA A 143 -0.54 -21.89 0.08
CA ALA A 143 -1.75 -21.44 -0.61
C ALA A 143 -1.59 -20.02 -1.18
N MET A 144 -0.97 -19.12 -0.41
CA MET A 144 -0.65 -17.77 -0.86
C MET A 144 0.30 -17.78 -2.06
N VAL A 145 1.39 -18.54 -2.00
CA VAL A 145 2.35 -18.68 -3.11
C VAL A 145 1.66 -19.26 -4.34
N GLY A 146 0.79 -20.27 -4.17
CA GLY A 146 0.01 -20.83 -5.26
C GLY A 146 -0.93 -19.80 -5.93
N ASN A 147 -1.53 -18.90 -5.17
CA ASN A 147 -2.31 -17.80 -5.74
C ASN A 147 -1.42 -16.84 -6.57
N ILE A 148 -0.21 -16.52 -6.07
CA ILE A 148 0.73 -15.63 -6.77
C ILE A 148 1.23 -16.31 -8.07
N GLU A 149 1.51 -17.61 -8.06
CA GLU A 149 1.92 -18.36 -9.25
C GLU A 149 0.84 -18.42 -10.34
N ALA A 150 -0.42 -18.20 -9.99
CA ALA A 150 -1.53 -18.14 -10.95
C ALA A 150 -1.64 -16.78 -11.66
N CYS A 151 -0.80 -15.79 -11.34
CA CYS A 151 -0.80 -14.48 -12.00
C CYS A 151 -0.02 -14.51 -13.32
N ASP A 152 -0.41 -13.65 -14.24
CA ASP A 152 0.24 -13.54 -15.55
C ASP A 152 1.58 -12.82 -15.47
N GLU A 153 1.74 -11.90 -14.53
CA GLU A 153 3.01 -11.27 -14.21
C GLU A 153 3.10 -10.93 -12.71
N VAL A 154 4.28 -11.16 -12.12
CA VAL A 154 4.55 -10.86 -10.72
C VAL A 154 5.59 -9.75 -10.63
N TRP A 155 5.24 -8.69 -9.88
CA TRP A 155 6.13 -7.58 -9.56
C TRP A 155 6.56 -7.65 -8.10
N THR A 156 7.72 -7.12 -7.82
CA THR A 156 8.25 -6.96 -6.46
C THR A 156 8.78 -5.54 -6.29
N VAL A 157 8.68 -4.99 -5.10
CA VAL A 157 9.08 -3.61 -4.83
C VAL A 157 10.60 -3.41 -4.72
N SER A 158 11.33 -4.53 -4.63
CA SER A 158 12.79 -4.61 -4.57
C SER A 158 13.26 -6.00 -4.98
N ASP A 159 14.52 -6.19 -5.30
CA ASP A 159 15.07 -7.53 -5.57
C ASP A 159 15.04 -8.41 -4.31
N GLY A 160 15.41 -7.87 -3.16
CA GLY A 160 15.36 -8.59 -1.88
C GLY A 160 13.93 -9.03 -1.49
N ALA A 161 12.90 -8.24 -1.85
CA ALA A 161 11.51 -8.70 -1.71
C ALA A 161 11.23 -9.89 -2.63
N GLY A 162 11.74 -9.86 -3.86
CA GLY A 162 11.67 -10.98 -4.81
C GLY A 162 12.38 -12.23 -4.31
N GLN A 163 13.58 -12.08 -3.77
CA GLN A 163 14.32 -13.18 -3.15
C GLN A 163 13.57 -13.76 -1.95
N SER A 164 12.95 -12.92 -1.11
CA SER A 164 12.09 -13.38 -0.02
C SER A 164 10.91 -14.20 -0.54
N LEU A 165 10.25 -13.75 -1.61
CA LEU A 165 9.16 -14.50 -2.23
C LEU A 165 9.63 -15.86 -2.79
N LYS A 166 10.81 -15.91 -3.42
CA LYS A 166 11.48 -17.17 -3.87
C LYS A 166 11.74 -18.12 -2.70
N ALA A 167 12.22 -17.60 -1.58
CA ALA A 167 12.47 -18.37 -0.37
C ALA A 167 11.20 -19.02 0.21
N LEU A 168 10.02 -18.42 -0.04
CA LEU A 168 8.71 -19.00 0.32
C LEU A 168 8.24 -20.11 -0.64
N GLY A 169 8.96 -20.36 -1.72
CA GLY A 169 8.68 -21.44 -2.67
C GLY A 169 8.14 -20.99 -4.02
N PHE A 170 8.04 -19.68 -4.28
CA PHE A 170 7.65 -19.14 -5.60
C PHE A 170 8.66 -19.55 -6.68
N GLN A 171 8.18 -20.19 -7.74
CA GLN A 171 9.02 -20.71 -8.83
C GLN A 171 9.00 -19.83 -10.09
N GLY A 172 8.02 -18.90 -10.21
CA GLY A 172 7.88 -18.01 -11.35
C GLY A 172 8.96 -16.91 -11.39
N ASP A 173 9.02 -16.17 -12.47
CA ASP A 173 9.86 -14.96 -12.57
C ASP A 173 9.15 -13.75 -11.95
N TYR A 174 9.94 -12.79 -11.48
CA TYR A 174 9.42 -11.50 -11.01
C TYR A 174 10.12 -10.33 -11.68
N ARG A 175 9.46 -9.20 -11.65
CA ARG A 175 10.00 -7.92 -12.13
C ARG A 175 10.07 -6.94 -10.97
N VAL A 176 11.22 -6.30 -10.81
CA VAL A 176 11.34 -5.21 -9.82
C VAL A 176 10.65 -3.96 -10.35
N MET A 177 9.66 -3.48 -9.59
CA MET A 177 8.90 -2.26 -9.82
C MET A 177 8.91 -1.44 -8.53
N ASN A 178 9.91 -0.58 -8.39
CA ASN A 178 10.08 0.22 -7.18
C ASN A 178 8.91 1.19 -7.00
N ASN A 179 8.52 1.43 -5.75
CA ASN A 179 7.52 2.43 -5.41
C ASN A 179 8.09 3.85 -5.51
N GLY A 180 7.26 4.80 -5.88
CA GLY A 180 7.54 6.22 -5.79
C GLY A 180 7.36 6.77 -4.37
N VAL A 181 7.71 8.02 -4.19
CA VAL A 181 7.46 8.78 -2.95
C VAL A 181 6.71 10.08 -3.24
N ASP A 182 5.99 10.58 -2.21
CA ASP A 182 5.19 11.80 -2.31
C ASP A 182 6.02 13.09 -2.13
N PHE A 183 7.26 12.97 -1.66
CA PHE A 183 8.10 14.13 -1.47
C PHE A 183 8.47 14.75 -2.80
N ALA A 184 8.28 16.05 -2.93
CA ALA A 184 8.84 16.79 -4.03
C ALA A 184 10.38 16.80 -3.92
N LYS A 185 11.06 16.62 -5.05
CA LYS A 185 12.53 16.66 -5.14
C LYS A 185 13.03 18.04 -4.74
N GLY A 186 13.99 18.10 -3.82
CA GLY A 186 14.65 19.31 -3.37
C GLY A 186 14.47 19.62 -1.89
N ARG A 187 15.36 20.44 -1.39
CA ARG A 187 15.39 20.91 0.02
C ARG A 187 14.30 21.96 0.24
N VAL A 188 13.79 22.04 1.46
CA VAL A 188 12.87 23.08 1.92
C VAL A 188 13.68 24.33 2.30
N ASP A 189 13.08 25.50 2.18
CA ASP A 189 13.73 26.77 2.58
C ASP A 189 14.04 26.84 4.07
N LYS A 190 15.05 27.64 4.42
CA LYS A 190 15.56 27.77 5.80
C LYS A 190 14.47 28.27 6.78
N GLU A 191 13.61 29.19 6.37
CA GLU A 191 12.59 29.74 7.24
C GLU A 191 11.61 28.66 7.68
N THR A 192 11.16 27.82 6.74
CA THR A 192 10.30 26.65 7.00
C THR A 192 10.99 25.65 7.91
N VAL A 193 12.27 25.35 7.66
CA VAL A 193 13.07 24.45 8.50
C VAL A 193 13.15 24.97 9.92
N ASP A 194 13.56 26.23 10.11
CA ASP A 194 13.72 26.86 11.41
C ASP A 194 12.39 26.89 12.20
N LYS A 195 11.28 27.16 11.52
CA LYS A 195 9.94 27.13 12.12
C LYS A 195 9.54 25.74 12.61
N VAL A 196 9.76 24.72 11.79
CA VAL A 196 9.35 23.33 12.10
C VAL A 196 10.21 22.72 13.20
N THR A 197 11.51 23.05 13.24
CA THR A 197 12.46 22.52 14.22
C THR A 197 12.59 23.37 15.48
N ALA A 198 11.86 24.49 15.55
CA ALA A 198 11.84 25.37 16.73
C ALA A 198 11.44 24.58 18.00
N GLY A 199 12.14 24.82 19.10
CA GLY A 199 11.89 24.13 20.38
C GLY A 199 12.78 22.93 20.64
N TYR A 200 13.62 22.54 19.66
CA TYR A 200 14.66 21.52 19.85
C TYR A 200 16.05 22.18 19.86
N ASP A 201 16.93 21.67 20.73
CA ASP A 201 18.34 22.15 20.78
C ASP A 201 19.13 21.52 19.64
N LEU A 202 19.13 22.20 18.48
CA LEU A 202 19.79 21.76 17.24
C LEU A 202 20.79 22.84 16.76
N PRO A 203 21.96 23.02 17.44
CA PRO A 203 22.90 24.07 17.12
C PRO A 203 23.45 23.96 15.69
N GLU A 204 23.72 25.09 15.06
CA GLU A 204 24.43 25.13 13.77
C GLU A 204 25.86 24.58 13.94
N GLY A 205 26.31 23.79 12.95
CA GLY A 205 27.65 23.16 12.96
C GLY A 205 27.78 21.92 13.85
N VAL A 206 26.71 21.52 14.55
CA VAL A 206 26.62 20.23 15.24
C VAL A 206 25.89 19.25 14.36
N PRO A 207 26.48 18.09 13.99
CA PRO A 207 25.87 17.09 13.15
C PRO A 207 24.50 16.62 13.69
N MET A 208 23.49 16.60 12.85
CA MET A 208 22.17 16.13 13.19
C MET A 208 21.80 14.86 12.43
N PHE A 209 21.44 13.82 13.17
CA PHE A 209 20.96 12.55 12.65
C PHE A 209 19.45 12.46 12.76
N LEU A 210 18.83 11.77 11.81
CA LEU A 210 17.38 11.61 11.73
C LEU A 210 17.01 10.14 11.54
N TYR A 211 15.95 9.74 12.22
CA TYR A 211 15.18 8.54 11.91
C TYR A 211 13.70 8.91 11.74
N VAL A 212 13.07 8.42 10.70
CA VAL A 212 11.61 8.57 10.48
C VAL A 212 10.99 7.19 10.29
N GLY A 213 9.96 6.87 11.07
CA GLY A 213 9.26 5.61 10.92
C GLY A 213 8.57 5.12 12.19
N ARG A 214 8.00 3.92 12.09
CA ARG A 214 7.41 3.25 13.26
C ARG A 214 8.50 2.86 14.25
N ILE A 215 8.27 3.18 15.53
CA ILE A 215 9.20 2.81 16.61
C ILE A 215 8.79 1.43 17.11
N ILE A 216 9.44 0.41 16.52
CA ILE A 216 9.15 -1.00 16.79
C ILE A 216 10.43 -1.83 16.68
N ASN A 217 10.53 -2.87 17.49
CA ASN A 217 11.76 -3.65 17.72
C ASN A 217 12.43 -4.17 16.43
N TYR A 218 11.66 -4.68 15.48
CA TYR A 218 12.21 -5.21 14.23
C TYR A 218 12.83 -4.14 13.29
N LYS A 219 12.71 -2.85 13.62
CA LYS A 219 13.44 -1.77 12.94
C LYS A 219 14.86 -1.57 13.48
N ASN A 220 15.26 -2.34 14.48
CA ASN A 220 16.59 -2.37 15.08
C ASN A 220 17.08 -1.01 15.63
N LEU A 221 16.16 -0.18 16.15
CA LEU A 221 16.46 1.16 16.66
C LEU A 221 17.40 1.17 17.88
N PRO A 222 17.43 0.14 18.77
CA PRO A 222 18.41 0.06 19.83
C PRO A 222 19.85 0.12 19.34
N LEU A 223 20.17 -0.38 18.12
CA LEU A 223 21.50 -0.31 17.50
C LEU A 223 21.94 1.16 17.30
N ILE A 224 21.02 2.06 16.92
CA ILE A 224 21.32 3.50 16.80
C ILE A 224 21.76 4.04 18.15
N LEU A 225 21.02 3.78 19.24
CA LEU A 225 21.35 4.31 20.55
C LEU A 225 22.69 3.77 21.08
N ASP A 226 22.98 2.48 20.84
CA ASP A 226 24.26 1.88 21.24
C ASP A 226 25.43 2.52 20.47
N ALA A 227 25.28 2.74 19.17
CA ALA A 227 26.27 3.44 18.35
C ALA A 227 26.46 4.89 18.80
N LEU A 228 25.39 5.61 19.12
CA LEU A 228 25.47 6.99 19.61
C LEU A 228 26.09 7.08 20.97
N LYS A 229 25.98 6.05 21.83
CA LYS A 229 26.71 5.99 23.10
C LYS A 229 28.22 5.89 22.87
N ILE A 230 28.65 5.01 21.97
CA ILE A 230 30.06 4.89 21.59
C ILE A 230 30.59 6.22 21.04
N LEU A 231 29.81 6.87 20.18
CA LEU A 231 30.15 8.16 19.58
C LEU A 231 30.29 9.27 20.65
N ALA A 232 29.33 9.36 21.59
CA ALA A 232 29.38 10.32 22.71
C ALA A 232 30.58 10.11 23.61
N ASP A 233 30.92 8.84 23.93
CA ASP A 233 32.09 8.49 24.76
C ASP A 233 33.42 8.84 24.08
N SER A 234 33.43 8.95 22.75
CA SER A 234 34.59 9.45 22.02
C SER A 234 34.74 10.97 22.06
N GLY A 235 33.83 11.69 22.72
CA GLY A 235 33.82 13.14 22.84
C GLY A 235 33.18 13.89 21.66
N GLN A 236 32.59 13.18 20.70
CA GLN A 236 31.90 13.80 19.56
C GLN A 236 30.55 14.41 19.98
N ASP A 237 30.29 15.65 19.58
CA ASP A 237 28.98 16.26 19.74
C ASP A 237 28.09 15.96 18.51
N PHE A 238 26.80 15.73 18.75
CA PHE A 238 25.80 15.44 17.75
C PHE A 238 24.39 15.69 18.32
N ARG A 239 23.38 15.68 17.43
CA ARG A 239 21.96 15.57 17.79
C ARG A 239 21.31 14.43 17.02
N MET A 240 20.41 13.71 17.68
CA MET A 240 19.60 12.65 17.06
C MET A 240 18.13 12.90 17.29
N VAL A 241 17.34 12.83 16.23
CA VAL A 241 15.88 13.01 16.28
C VAL A 241 15.18 11.77 15.75
N PHE A 242 14.30 11.20 16.58
CA PHE A 242 13.38 10.13 16.19
C PHE A 242 11.99 10.71 15.93
N VAL A 243 11.53 10.60 14.68
CA VAL A 243 10.19 11.00 14.25
C VAL A 243 9.32 9.76 14.07
N GLY A 244 8.29 9.62 14.88
CA GLY A 244 7.36 8.51 14.75
C GLY A 244 6.68 8.10 16.05
N LYS A 245 5.91 7.01 15.95
CA LYS A 245 5.24 6.35 17.08
C LYS A 245 5.35 4.83 16.95
N GLY A 246 5.15 4.13 18.03
CA GLY A 246 5.12 2.66 18.01
C GLY A 246 5.10 2.09 19.42
N PRO A 247 4.86 0.77 19.54
CA PRO A 247 4.72 0.11 20.84
C PRO A 247 6.02 0.13 21.68
N ASP A 248 7.19 0.25 21.02
CA ASP A 248 8.49 0.19 21.70
C ASP A 248 9.09 1.58 21.98
N LYS A 249 8.32 2.67 21.77
CA LYS A 249 8.78 4.05 21.98
C LYS A 249 9.27 4.27 23.42
N GLU A 250 8.48 3.89 24.40
CA GLU A 250 8.81 4.09 25.81
C GLU A 250 10.07 3.30 26.22
N ILE A 251 10.24 2.08 25.68
CA ILE A 251 11.42 1.25 25.92
C ILE A 251 12.67 1.92 25.31
N LEU A 252 12.53 2.49 24.11
CA LEU A 252 13.64 3.18 23.43
C LEU A 252 14.03 4.49 24.16
N GLU A 253 13.03 5.25 24.63
CA GLU A 253 13.25 6.46 25.42
C GLU A 253 13.97 6.13 26.76
N GLN A 254 13.51 5.08 27.44
CA GLN A 254 14.16 4.63 28.67
C GLN A 254 15.62 4.23 28.42
N LYS A 255 15.89 3.46 27.36
CA LYS A 255 17.28 3.12 26.97
C LYS A 255 18.13 4.37 26.71
N ALA A 256 17.58 5.38 26.02
CA ALA A 256 18.30 6.63 25.76
C ALA A 256 18.65 7.39 27.06
N VAL A 257 17.76 7.35 28.06
CA VAL A 257 18.02 7.91 29.40
C VAL A 257 19.11 7.12 30.14
N GLU A 258 19.03 5.79 30.15
CA GLU A 258 20.01 4.90 30.79
C GLU A 258 21.43 5.07 30.20
N LEU A 259 21.50 5.32 28.89
CA LEU A 259 22.78 5.62 28.21
C LEU A 259 23.29 7.06 28.41
N GLY A 260 22.49 7.91 29.10
CA GLY A 260 22.87 9.33 29.35
C GLY A 260 22.75 10.19 28.07
N LEU A 261 22.03 9.75 27.05
CA LEU A 261 21.84 10.46 25.79
C LEU A 261 20.58 11.35 25.79
N MET A 262 19.64 11.08 26.67
CA MET A 262 18.40 11.82 26.83
C MET A 262 18.24 12.27 28.29
N GLY A 263 17.69 13.48 28.49
CA GLY A 263 17.54 14.09 29.82
C GLY A 263 18.80 14.90 30.25
N GLY A 264 18.76 15.44 31.49
CA GLY A 264 19.84 16.31 32.00
C GLY A 264 19.89 17.70 31.34
N ASN A 265 21.04 18.37 31.44
CA ASN A 265 21.19 19.77 30.99
C ASN A 265 21.58 19.91 29.50
N ALA A 266 21.97 18.82 28.83
CA ALA A 266 22.39 18.81 27.43
C ALA A 266 21.95 17.50 26.73
N PRO A 267 20.68 17.32 26.48
CA PRO A 267 20.19 16.12 25.79
C PRO A 267 20.68 16.10 24.34
N LYS A 268 21.08 14.91 23.87
CA LYS A 268 21.50 14.68 22.47
C LYS A 268 20.47 13.96 21.65
N VAL A 269 19.50 13.30 22.27
CA VAL A 269 18.45 12.50 21.62
C VAL A 269 17.08 13.07 21.92
N PHE A 270 16.26 13.19 20.89
CA PHE A 270 14.92 13.76 20.94
C PHE A 270 13.90 12.86 20.24
N PHE A 271 12.65 12.83 20.74
CA PHE A 271 11.52 12.14 20.16
C PHE A 271 10.39 13.14 19.91
N THR A 272 10.04 13.36 18.64
CA THR A 272 8.99 14.33 18.28
C THR A 272 7.57 13.78 18.35
N GLY A 273 7.43 12.44 18.38
CA GLY A 273 6.16 11.78 18.06
C GLY A 273 5.90 11.71 16.55
N PRO A 274 4.69 11.30 16.13
CA PRO A 274 4.35 11.17 14.71
C PRO A 274 4.09 12.54 14.10
N ILE A 275 4.64 12.77 12.91
CA ILE A 275 4.40 13.96 12.08
C ILE A 275 3.68 13.49 10.81
N TYR A 276 2.48 14.03 10.56
CA TYR A 276 1.64 13.66 9.41
C TYR A 276 1.71 14.70 8.28
N ASP A 277 2.09 15.93 8.62
CA ASP A 277 2.33 16.99 7.64
C ASP A 277 3.58 16.65 6.82
N ARG A 278 3.41 16.49 5.52
CA ARG A 278 4.46 16.09 4.57
C ARG A 278 5.54 17.16 4.43
N ASP A 279 5.15 18.45 4.46
CA ASP A 279 6.12 19.55 4.37
C ASP A 279 6.93 19.68 5.65
N ALA A 280 6.31 19.44 6.82
CA ALA A 280 7.04 19.36 8.08
C ALA A 280 8.02 18.19 8.10
N LEU A 281 7.66 17.01 7.56
CA LEU A 281 8.59 15.88 7.43
C LEU A 281 9.75 16.20 6.47
N ARG A 282 9.47 16.89 5.36
CA ARG A 282 10.52 17.37 4.45
C ARG A 282 11.46 18.37 5.13
N ALA A 283 10.93 19.26 5.98
CA ALA A 283 11.74 20.18 6.75
C ALA A 283 12.71 19.46 7.70
N TRP A 284 12.25 18.41 8.40
CA TRP A 284 13.11 17.56 9.23
C TRP A 284 14.20 16.85 8.41
N ASN A 285 13.86 16.28 7.25
CA ASN A 285 14.83 15.65 6.34
C ASN A 285 15.83 16.69 5.78
N THR A 286 15.38 17.93 5.53
CA THR A 286 16.24 19.01 5.06
C THR A 286 17.21 19.52 6.14
N ARG A 287 16.78 19.51 7.44
CA ARG A 287 17.59 19.94 8.56
C ARG A 287 18.71 18.96 8.92
N ALA A 288 18.45 17.67 8.72
CA ALA A 288 19.38 16.61 9.08
C ALA A 288 20.58 16.54 8.13
N ASP A 289 21.69 16.01 8.66
CA ASP A 289 22.91 15.72 7.90
C ASP A 289 22.98 14.25 7.47
N LEU A 290 22.44 13.33 8.28
CA LEU A 290 22.39 11.90 7.97
C LEU A 290 21.06 11.27 8.41
N PHE A 291 20.54 10.36 7.58
CA PHE A 291 19.42 9.51 7.89
C PHE A 291 19.91 8.14 8.34
N LEU A 292 19.55 7.72 9.56
CA LEU A 292 19.99 6.44 10.13
C LEU A 292 18.87 5.41 10.02
N PHE A 293 19.08 4.33 9.25
CA PHE A 293 18.04 3.32 9.01
C PHE A 293 18.60 1.90 9.11
N PRO A 294 18.70 1.34 10.34
CA PRO A 294 19.29 0.01 10.59
C PRO A 294 18.34 -1.16 10.34
N SER A 295 17.23 -0.93 9.63
CA SER A 295 16.23 -1.98 9.41
C SER A 295 16.67 -2.97 8.32
N THR A 296 16.65 -4.26 8.64
CA THR A 296 16.80 -5.37 7.70
C THR A 296 15.46 -6.01 7.32
N PHE A 297 14.38 -5.52 7.92
CA PHE A 297 13.02 -6.06 7.75
C PHE A 297 12.30 -5.48 6.54
N ASP A 298 12.50 -4.19 6.26
CA ASP A 298 11.77 -3.47 5.22
C ASP A 298 12.01 -4.05 3.82
N THR A 299 10.97 -4.04 3.00
CA THR A 299 11.01 -4.55 1.62
C THR A 299 11.41 -3.50 0.58
N ASN A 300 11.24 -2.19 0.87
CA ASN A 300 11.55 -1.12 -0.09
C ASN A 300 12.24 0.10 0.54
N GLY A 301 12.09 0.31 1.85
CA GLY A 301 12.70 1.47 2.51
C GLY A 301 12.22 2.82 1.94
N LEU A 302 10.89 3.03 1.77
CA LEU A 302 10.33 4.28 1.24
C LEU A 302 10.88 5.52 1.93
N VAL A 303 11.09 5.48 3.25
CA VAL A 303 11.65 6.59 4.02
C VAL A 303 13.09 6.95 3.62
N VAL A 304 13.86 5.99 3.10
CA VAL A 304 15.21 6.23 2.53
C VAL A 304 15.10 7.04 1.24
N ARG A 305 14.10 6.74 0.40
CA ARG A 305 13.81 7.51 -0.83
C ARG A 305 13.23 8.89 -0.52
N GLU A 306 12.46 9.01 0.57
CA GLU A 306 11.98 10.30 1.10
C GLU A 306 13.15 11.16 1.59
N ALA A 307 14.12 10.56 2.30
CA ALA A 307 15.36 11.24 2.69
C ALA A 307 16.16 11.69 1.47
N ALA A 308 16.34 10.80 0.49
CA ALA A 308 17.00 11.12 -0.76
C ALA A 308 16.32 12.27 -1.53
N ALA A 309 14.97 12.35 -1.54
CA ALA A 309 14.24 13.46 -2.14
C ALA A 309 14.66 14.84 -1.59
N CYS A 310 15.10 14.89 -0.33
CA CYS A 310 15.57 16.09 0.36
C CYS A 310 17.08 16.27 0.31
N GLY A 311 17.83 15.45 -0.44
CA GLY A 311 19.28 15.48 -0.47
C GLY A 311 19.93 15.04 0.84
N LEU A 312 19.31 14.11 1.55
CA LEU A 312 19.79 13.56 2.81
C LEU A 312 20.37 12.15 2.57
N ALA A 313 21.66 11.98 2.82
CA ALA A 313 22.34 10.69 2.72
C ALA A 313 21.91 9.75 3.84
N SER A 314 21.77 8.46 3.50
CA SER A 314 21.34 7.42 4.45
C SER A 314 22.50 6.51 4.86
N VAL A 315 22.54 6.09 6.14
CA VAL A 315 23.38 5.01 6.64
C VAL A 315 22.51 3.76 6.78
N LEU A 316 22.87 2.69 6.07
CA LEU A 316 22.05 1.50 5.86
C LEU A 316 22.84 0.23 6.18
N ILE A 317 22.10 -0.82 6.56
CA ILE A 317 22.70 -2.14 6.78
C ILE A 317 22.94 -2.82 5.43
N LYS A 318 24.14 -3.38 5.28
CA LYS A 318 24.53 -4.17 4.12
C LYS A 318 23.53 -5.30 3.84
N ASP A 319 23.30 -5.57 2.57
CA ASP A 319 22.40 -6.61 2.07
C ASP A 319 20.92 -6.46 2.51
N SER A 320 20.54 -5.31 3.11
CA SER A 320 19.13 -4.99 3.36
C SER A 320 18.42 -4.54 2.09
N CYS A 321 17.11 -4.80 1.98
CA CYS A 321 16.31 -4.29 0.85
C CYS A 321 16.32 -2.75 0.78
N ALA A 322 16.50 -2.07 1.91
CA ALA A 322 16.59 -0.62 1.97
C ALA A 322 17.89 -0.07 1.35
N ALA A 323 18.94 -0.90 1.29
CA ALA A 323 20.24 -0.56 0.69
C ALA A 323 20.28 -0.84 -0.84
N GLU A 324 19.22 -1.37 -1.44
CA GLU A 324 19.20 -1.60 -2.88
C GLU A 324 19.30 -0.31 -3.67
N GLY A 325 20.23 -0.29 -4.63
CA GLY A 325 20.54 0.89 -5.43
C GLY A 325 21.54 1.84 -4.76
N ILE A 326 21.96 1.55 -3.52
CA ILE A 326 23.00 2.30 -2.84
C ILE A 326 24.40 1.80 -3.27
N THR A 327 25.20 2.73 -3.73
CA THR A 327 26.65 2.56 -3.92
C THR A 327 27.33 3.25 -2.75
N ASP A 328 28.06 2.47 -1.95
CA ASP A 328 28.72 2.95 -0.73
C ASP A 328 29.61 4.16 -1.00
N ASP A 329 29.55 5.14 -0.10
CA ASP A 329 30.31 6.40 -0.13
C ASP A 329 30.01 7.29 -1.38
N ARG A 330 28.98 6.93 -2.20
CA ARG A 330 28.57 7.70 -3.38
C ARG A 330 27.17 8.31 -3.21
N ASN A 331 26.15 7.49 -2.98
CA ASN A 331 24.75 7.93 -2.84
C ASN A 331 24.10 7.43 -1.54
N GLY A 332 24.95 7.02 -0.57
CA GLY A 332 24.61 6.53 0.74
C GLY A 332 25.81 5.82 1.35
N PHE A 333 25.64 5.34 2.58
CA PHE A 333 26.69 4.65 3.33
C PHE A 333 26.19 3.27 3.77
N ILE A 334 27.00 2.24 3.56
CA ILE A 334 26.68 0.85 3.88
C ILE A 334 27.55 0.38 5.05
N ILE A 335 26.93 -0.21 6.05
CA ILE A 335 27.62 -0.73 7.23
C ILE A 335 27.23 -2.19 7.51
N GLU A 336 28.07 -2.93 8.22
CA GLU A 336 27.70 -4.20 8.84
C GLU A 336 26.69 -3.94 9.98
N GLU A 337 25.85 -4.93 10.31
CA GLU A 337 24.82 -4.80 11.35
C GLU A 337 25.43 -4.84 12.75
N SER A 338 26.13 -3.76 13.14
CA SER A 338 26.65 -3.58 14.49
C SER A 338 26.69 -2.13 14.93
N ALA A 339 26.63 -1.90 16.25
CA ALA A 339 26.72 -0.57 16.83
C ALA A 339 28.10 0.04 16.62
N GLU A 340 29.15 -0.78 16.64
CA GLU A 340 30.52 -0.38 16.42
C GLU A 340 30.74 0.14 15.00
N ALA A 341 30.23 -0.60 13.98
CA ALA A 341 30.33 -0.17 12.59
C ALA A 341 29.56 1.14 12.34
N MET A 342 28.37 1.29 12.94
CA MET A 342 27.63 2.54 12.85
C MET A 342 28.38 3.68 13.56
N ALA A 343 28.95 3.47 14.75
CA ALA A 343 29.70 4.49 15.48
C ALA A 343 30.94 4.90 14.70
N GLU A 344 31.66 3.97 14.09
CA GLU A 344 32.86 4.23 13.29
C GLU A 344 32.54 5.12 12.09
N ILE A 345 31.52 4.77 11.30
CA ILE A 345 31.14 5.59 10.15
C ILE A 345 30.65 6.98 10.59
N LEU A 346 29.82 7.08 11.64
CA LEU A 346 29.34 8.36 12.15
C LEU A 346 30.47 9.25 12.63
N LYS A 347 31.50 8.68 13.31
CA LYS A 347 32.68 9.41 13.75
C LYS A 347 33.44 10.00 12.58
N ARG A 348 33.63 9.24 11.50
CA ARG A 348 34.28 9.75 10.27
C ARG A 348 33.46 10.88 9.67
N LEU A 349 32.17 10.66 9.46
CA LEU A 349 31.28 11.57 8.73
C LEU A 349 30.99 12.87 9.49
N CYS A 350 31.04 12.87 10.82
CA CYS A 350 30.95 14.12 11.60
C CYS A 350 32.09 15.12 11.27
N GLY A 351 33.24 14.64 10.80
CA GLY A 351 34.34 15.47 10.33
C GLY A 351 34.31 15.83 8.84
N GLU A 352 33.34 15.28 8.08
CA GLU A 352 33.34 15.35 6.62
C GLU A 352 31.94 15.79 6.10
N LEU A 353 31.27 16.77 6.74
CA LEU A 353 29.89 17.14 6.43
C LEU A 353 29.69 17.61 4.99
N ASP A 354 30.68 18.29 4.39
CA ASP A 354 30.57 18.68 2.98
C ASP A 354 30.47 17.45 2.06
N HIS A 355 31.30 16.42 2.34
CA HIS A 355 31.20 15.15 1.61
C HIS A 355 29.86 14.45 1.87
N VAL A 356 29.35 14.47 3.09
CA VAL A 356 28.03 13.92 3.42
C VAL A 356 26.92 14.58 2.60
N HIS A 357 26.97 15.90 2.45
CA HIS A 357 26.01 16.64 1.65
C HIS A 357 26.14 16.34 0.15
N ASP A 358 27.37 16.16 -0.37
CA ASP A 358 27.59 15.72 -1.75
C ASP A 358 27.00 14.32 -2.01
N VAL A 359 27.20 13.38 -1.07
CA VAL A 359 26.60 12.05 -1.12
C VAL A 359 25.05 12.15 -1.07
N GLY A 360 24.51 13.05 -0.25
CA GLY A 360 23.08 13.34 -0.21
C GLY A 360 22.54 13.89 -1.53
N GLN A 361 23.30 14.74 -2.21
CA GLN A 361 22.94 15.23 -3.54
C GLN A 361 22.91 14.09 -4.59
N HIS A 362 23.91 13.20 -4.55
CA HIS A 362 23.90 12.02 -5.39
C HIS A 362 22.72 11.09 -5.08
N ALA A 363 22.35 10.93 -3.80
CA ALA A 363 21.16 10.19 -3.41
C ALA A 363 19.88 10.80 -4.04
N MET A 364 19.76 12.13 -4.00
CA MET A 364 18.63 12.83 -4.61
C MET A 364 18.56 12.62 -6.13
N ASP A 365 19.67 12.48 -6.80
CA ASP A 365 19.71 12.33 -8.25
C ASP A 365 19.55 10.87 -8.72
N GLU A 366 19.98 9.90 -7.91
CA GLU A 366 20.08 8.49 -8.30
C GLU A 366 19.05 7.57 -7.61
N ILE A 367 18.59 7.93 -6.38
CA ILE A 367 17.72 7.09 -5.56
C ILE A 367 16.27 7.58 -5.55
N TYR A 368 16.07 8.89 -5.65
CA TYR A 368 14.73 9.47 -5.70
C TYR A 368 13.94 8.91 -6.89
N LEU A 369 12.68 8.58 -6.63
CA LEU A 369 11.72 8.17 -7.63
C LEU A 369 10.37 8.79 -7.28
N SER A 370 9.83 9.64 -8.15
CA SER A 370 8.50 10.19 -7.98
C SER A 370 7.41 9.16 -8.29
N TRP A 371 6.21 9.34 -7.73
CA TRP A 371 5.05 8.54 -8.13
C TRP A 371 4.73 8.65 -9.62
N GLY A 372 4.91 9.84 -10.22
CA GLY A 372 4.71 10.02 -11.65
C GLY A 372 5.59 9.09 -12.49
N GLU A 373 6.89 9.02 -12.17
CA GLU A 373 7.84 8.12 -12.87
C GLU A 373 7.56 6.63 -12.57
N CYS A 374 7.19 6.31 -11.33
CA CYS A 374 6.81 4.95 -10.95
C CYS A 374 5.59 4.47 -11.75
N VAL A 375 4.51 5.26 -11.75
CA VAL A 375 3.28 4.91 -12.46
C VAL A 375 3.45 4.93 -13.97
N ALA A 376 4.31 5.81 -14.53
CA ALA A 376 4.66 5.80 -15.94
C ALA A 376 5.25 4.43 -16.37
N LYS A 377 6.21 3.91 -15.59
CA LYS A 377 6.81 2.58 -15.83
C LYS A 377 5.76 1.46 -15.75
N ALA A 378 4.87 1.55 -14.75
CA ALA A 378 3.80 0.58 -14.59
C ALA A 378 2.80 0.62 -15.74
N TYR A 379 2.40 1.81 -16.18
CA TYR A 379 1.47 2.00 -17.29
C TYR A 379 2.06 1.49 -18.63
N GLU A 380 3.32 1.79 -18.91
CA GLU A 380 4.04 1.24 -20.06
C GLU A 380 4.08 -0.30 -19.99
N ARG A 381 4.32 -0.85 -18.80
CA ARG A 381 4.33 -2.30 -18.63
C ARG A 381 2.94 -2.92 -18.84
N TYR A 382 1.87 -2.28 -18.41
CA TYR A 382 0.51 -2.72 -18.69
C TYR A 382 0.25 -2.76 -20.21
N GLN A 383 0.64 -1.73 -20.95
CA GLN A 383 0.49 -1.73 -22.40
C GLN A 383 1.23 -2.91 -23.07
N TYR A 384 2.42 -3.22 -22.58
CA TYR A 384 3.17 -4.40 -23.04
C TYR A 384 2.45 -5.71 -22.74
N ILE A 385 1.92 -5.87 -21.51
CA ILE A 385 1.16 -7.06 -21.09
C ILE A 385 -0.09 -7.22 -21.97
N LEU A 386 -0.85 -6.14 -22.17
CA LEU A 386 -2.05 -6.16 -23.00
C LEU A 386 -1.74 -6.50 -24.47
N ALA A 387 -0.65 -5.97 -25.02
CA ALA A 387 -0.23 -6.32 -26.38
C ALA A 387 0.09 -7.81 -26.50
N ARG A 388 0.77 -8.39 -25.52
CA ARG A 388 1.09 -9.83 -25.50
C ARG A 388 -0.14 -10.70 -25.26
N ASN A 389 -1.05 -10.27 -24.40
CA ASN A 389 -2.30 -10.99 -24.14
C ASN A 389 -3.13 -11.10 -25.42
N LYS A 390 -3.27 -10.02 -26.17
CA LYS A 390 -4.02 -9.99 -27.45
C LYS A 390 -3.52 -10.98 -28.50
N ILE A 391 -2.24 -11.31 -28.52
CA ILE A 391 -1.65 -12.27 -29.46
C ILE A 391 -1.45 -13.66 -28.86
N GLY A 392 -1.98 -13.91 -27.65
CA GLY A 392 -1.82 -15.19 -26.96
C GLY A 392 -0.37 -15.52 -26.57
N ALA A 393 0.51 -14.50 -26.43
CA ALA A 393 1.92 -14.66 -26.12
C ALA A 393 2.26 -14.44 -24.65
N MET A 394 1.25 -14.45 -23.76
CA MET A 394 1.51 -14.45 -22.32
C MET A 394 2.11 -15.80 -21.89
N PRO A 395 3.03 -15.81 -20.93
CA PRO A 395 3.51 -17.06 -20.36
C PRO A 395 2.33 -17.86 -19.79
N HIS A 396 2.27 -19.17 -20.10
CA HIS A 396 1.32 -20.01 -19.40
C HIS A 396 1.71 -20.02 -17.91
N HIS A 397 0.86 -19.49 -17.06
CA HIS A 397 1.02 -19.65 -15.62
C HIS A 397 0.85 -21.13 -15.26
N LYS A 398 1.55 -21.59 -14.26
CA LYS A 398 1.48 -22.96 -13.78
C LYS A 398 0.06 -23.26 -13.31
N GLU A 399 -0.60 -24.24 -13.92
CA GLU A 399 -1.92 -24.67 -13.48
C GLU A 399 -1.88 -25.06 -12.00
N GLN A 400 -2.69 -24.38 -11.22
CA GLN A 400 -2.84 -24.64 -9.79
C GLN A 400 -3.99 -25.63 -9.56
N MET A 401 -3.88 -26.47 -8.55
CA MET A 401 -4.94 -27.42 -8.18
C MET A 401 -6.27 -26.67 -7.89
N THR A 402 -6.19 -25.40 -7.50
CA THR A 402 -7.34 -24.52 -7.23
C THR A 402 -7.98 -23.93 -8.49
N ASP A 403 -7.34 -23.97 -9.66
CA ASP A 403 -7.86 -23.33 -10.87
C ASP A 403 -9.20 -23.94 -11.33
N ASN A 404 -9.34 -25.25 -11.25
CA ASN A 404 -10.61 -25.90 -11.55
C ASN A 404 -11.73 -25.49 -10.59
N MET A 405 -11.41 -25.28 -9.30
CA MET A 405 -12.38 -24.76 -8.34
C MET A 405 -12.77 -23.31 -8.66
N VAL A 406 -11.79 -22.48 -8.98
CA VAL A 406 -12.02 -21.06 -9.37
C VAL A 406 -12.90 -21.01 -10.61
N LYS A 407 -12.63 -21.81 -11.65
CA LYS A 407 -13.46 -21.90 -12.87
C LYS A 407 -14.90 -22.33 -12.57
N ILE A 408 -15.09 -23.35 -11.72
CA ILE A 408 -16.43 -23.81 -11.34
C ILE A 408 -17.19 -22.71 -10.58
N VAL A 409 -16.53 -22.06 -9.62
CA VAL A 409 -17.12 -20.99 -8.81
C VAL A 409 -17.45 -19.77 -9.68
N ALA A 410 -16.53 -19.35 -10.55
CA ALA A 410 -16.73 -18.24 -11.47
C ALA A 410 -17.94 -18.48 -12.38
N LYS A 411 -18.03 -19.67 -12.96
CA LYS A 411 -19.18 -20.06 -13.81
C LYS A 411 -20.50 -20.03 -13.05
N ALA A 412 -20.51 -20.53 -11.81
CA ALA A 412 -21.72 -20.49 -10.96
C ALA A 412 -22.16 -19.04 -10.65
N MET A 413 -21.19 -18.16 -10.36
CA MET A 413 -21.46 -16.74 -10.13
C MET A 413 -21.95 -16.02 -11.38
N GLU A 414 -21.40 -16.34 -12.54
CA GLU A 414 -21.85 -15.79 -13.83
C GLU A 414 -23.29 -16.18 -14.14
N GLU A 415 -23.67 -17.45 -13.94
CA GLU A 415 -25.02 -17.92 -14.12
C GLU A 415 -26.01 -17.25 -13.14
N GLU A 416 -25.63 -17.12 -11.86
CA GLU A 416 -26.41 -16.37 -10.87
C GLU A 416 -26.62 -14.91 -11.28
N SER A 417 -25.54 -14.24 -11.75
CA SER A 417 -25.60 -12.86 -12.23
C SER A 417 -26.52 -12.71 -13.42
N LYS A 418 -26.45 -13.62 -14.41
CA LYS A 418 -27.37 -13.63 -15.58
C LYS A 418 -28.82 -13.77 -15.16
N VAL A 419 -29.11 -14.68 -14.24
CA VAL A 419 -30.49 -14.88 -13.73
C VAL A 419 -30.99 -13.60 -13.05
N ARG A 420 -30.13 -12.98 -12.18
CA ARG A 420 -30.49 -11.73 -11.48
C ARG A 420 -30.75 -10.59 -12.45
N LYS A 421 -29.88 -10.42 -13.47
CA LYS A 421 -30.06 -9.40 -14.52
C LYS A 421 -31.34 -9.60 -15.33
N ASN A 422 -31.63 -10.83 -15.73
CA ASN A 422 -32.83 -11.16 -16.46
C ASN A 422 -34.09 -10.89 -15.61
N VAL A 423 -34.09 -11.23 -14.33
CA VAL A 423 -35.18 -10.93 -13.39
C VAL A 423 -35.37 -9.43 -13.24
N TYR A 424 -34.28 -8.66 -13.08
CA TYR A 424 -34.33 -7.20 -12.95
C TYR A 424 -34.89 -6.55 -14.25
N GLU A 425 -34.43 -6.99 -15.43
CA GLU A 425 -34.93 -6.48 -16.71
C GLU A 425 -36.41 -6.81 -16.91
N ALA A 426 -36.81 -8.04 -16.58
CA ALA A 426 -38.22 -8.43 -16.64
C ALA A 426 -39.08 -7.57 -15.70
N PHE A 427 -38.57 -7.32 -14.48
CA PHE A 427 -39.23 -6.50 -13.47
C PHE A 427 -39.35 -5.05 -13.94
N THR A 428 -38.26 -4.45 -14.45
CA THR A 428 -38.23 -3.08 -14.98
C THR A 428 -39.21 -2.93 -16.19
N SER A 429 -39.26 -3.94 -17.05
CA SER A 429 -40.19 -3.98 -18.15
C SER A 429 -41.66 -4.06 -17.68
N MET A 430 -41.95 -4.86 -16.64
CA MET A 430 -43.28 -4.91 -16.02
C MET A 430 -43.66 -3.56 -15.40
N ARG A 431 -42.74 -2.92 -14.68
CA ARG A 431 -42.95 -1.58 -14.10
C ARG A 431 -43.27 -0.55 -15.18
N SER A 432 -42.47 -0.51 -16.26
CA SER A 432 -42.72 0.40 -17.39
C SER A 432 -44.11 0.17 -18.03
N ARG A 433 -44.49 -1.09 -18.23
CA ARG A 433 -45.85 -1.44 -18.79
C ARG A 433 -46.96 -1.04 -17.83
N ALA A 434 -46.78 -1.25 -16.52
CA ALA A 434 -47.76 -0.87 -15.50
C ALA A 434 -47.95 0.65 -15.45
N LEU A 435 -46.84 1.45 -15.48
CA LEU A 435 -46.88 2.91 -15.54
C LEU A 435 -47.60 3.40 -16.82
N THR A 436 -47.28 2.81 -17.96
CA THR A 436 -47.95 3.14 -19.23
C THR A 436 -49.45 2.80 -19.18
N MET A 437 -49.83 1.64 -18.61
CA MET A 437 -51.26 1.32 -18.38
C MET A 437 -51.94 2.30 -17.44
N MET A 438 -51.24 2.75 -16.36
CA MET A 438 -51.77 3.78 -15.45
C MET A 438 -51.97 5.10 -16.16
N GLU A 439 -51.06 5.55 -17.02
CA GLU A 439 -51.22 6.76 -17.81
C GLU A 439 -52.43 6.67 -18.77
N TYR A 440 -52.60 5.53 -19.45
CA TYR A 440 -53.79 5.28 -20.27
C TYR A 440 -55.08 5.24 -19.45
N THR A 441 -55.00 4.68 -18.22
CA THR A 441 -56.17 4.63 -17.32
C THR A 441 -56.47 6.00 -16.74
N LYS A 442 -55.45 6.81 -16.41
CA LYS A 442 -55.61 8.23 -16.03
C LYS A 442 -56.25 9.07 -17.13
N ALA A 443 -55.89 8.85 -18.40
CA ALA A 443 -56.52 9.49 -19.55
C ALA A 443 -58.01 9.05 -19.72
N GLY A 444 -58.33 7.79 -19.39
CA GLY A 444 -59.70 7.26 -19.38
C GLY A 444 -60.52 7.73 -18.16
N ILE A 445 -59.92 7.88 -17.00
CA ILE A 445 -60.56 8.30 -15.73
C ILE A 445 -60.73 9.83 -15.65
N LYS A 446 -59.95 10.64 -16.36
CA LYS A 446 -60.20 12.07 -16.54
C LYS A 446 -61.54 12.37 -17.20
N ALA A 447 -62.18 11.32 -17.76
CA ALA A 447 -63.54 11.38 -18.29
C ALA A 447 -64.65 10.97 -17.28
N LEU A 448 -64.28 10.45 -16.08
CA LEU A 448 -65.19 10.01 -15.03
C LEU A 448 -64.75 10.58 -13.68
N ASP A 449 -65.49 11.52 -13.23
CA ASP A 449 -65.30 12.44 -12.07
C ASP A 449 -65.00 11.79 -10.72
N SER A 450 -64.08 12.43 -9.99
CA SER A 450 -64.02 12.65 -8.53
C SER A 450 -64.07 11.49 -7.53
N GLN A 451 -63.14 10.53 -7.62
CA GLN A 451 -62.60 9.90 -6.38
C GLN A 451 -61.14 9.59 -6.53
N LYS A 452 -60.29 10.39 -5.87
CA LYS A 452 -58.87 10.15 -5.74
C LYS A 452 -58.61 8.80 -5.05
N LEU A 453 -58.40 7.79 -5.85
CA LEU A 453 -57.86 6.53 -5.36
C LEU A 453 -56.32 6.67 -5.22
N ARG A 454 -55.83 6.51 -4.00
CA ARG A 454 -54.43 6.45 -3.60
C ARG A 454 -53.69 5.21 -4.14
N TRP A 455 -53.97 4.79 -5.35
CA TRP A 455 -53.32 3.63 -5.96
C TRP A 455 -51.91 3.93 -6.42
N GLU A 456 -51.62 5.19 -6.75
CA GLU A 456 -50.28 5.63 -7.20
C GLU A 456 -49.23 5.50 -6.09
N ASP A 457 -49.58 6.00 -4.90
CA ASP A 457 -48.69 5.94 -3.74
C ASP A 457 -48.44 4.49 -3.31
N ALA A 458 -49.48 3.65 -3.29
CA ALA A 458 -49.38 2.24 -2.90
C ALA A 458 -48.58 1.38 -3.90
N VAL A 459 -48.62 1.72 -5.19
CA VAL A 459 -47.82 1.02 -6.21
C VAL A 459 -46.38 1.50 -6.18
N GLU A 460 -46.14 2.79 -5.95
CA GLU A 460 -44.78 3.35 -5.82
C GLU A 460 -44.07 2.84 -4.56
N ASP A 461 -44.79 2.72 -3.44
CA ASP A 461 -44.29 2.09 -2.22
C ASP A 461 -43.96 0.62 -2.42
N LEU A 462 -44.85 -0.15 -3.06
CA LEU A 462 -44.61 -1.57 -3.35
C LEU A 462 -43.43 -1.78 -4.31
N TRP A 463 -43.24 -0.88 -5.28
CA TRP A 463 -42.12 -0.92 -6.21
C TRP A 463 -40.80 -0.56 -5.50
N THR A 464 -40.82 0.41 -4.62
CA THR A 464 -39.64 0.85 -3.86
C THR A 464 -39.16 -0.25 -2.90
N GLU A 465 -40.10 -0.88 -2.15
CA GLU A 465 -39.78 -2.03 -1.29
C GLU A 465 -39.21 -3.22 -2.09
N THR A 466 -39.76 -3.47 -3.28
CA THR A 466 -39.29 -4.59 -4.11
C THR A 466 -37.93 -4.27 -4.76
N GLU A 467 -37.70 -3.03 -5.17
CA GLU A 467 -36.38 -2.58 -5.68
C GLU A 467 -35.30 -2.65 -4.61
N GLU A 468 -35.60 -2.35 -3.34
CA GLU A 468 -34.70 -2.51 -2.21
C GLU A 468 -34.38 -3.97 -1.89
N LEU A 469 -35.35 -4.88 -2.07
CA LEU A 469 -35.15 -6.33 -1.93
C LEU A 469 -34.21 -6.92 -3.00
N PHE A 470 -34.23 -6.34 -4.21
CA PHE A 470 -33.34 -6.77 -5.30
C PHE A 470 -31.98 -6.07 -5.30
N LYS A 471 -31.82 -4.95 -4.54
CA LYS A 471 -30.52 -4.26 -4.33
C LYS A 471 -29.72 -4.83 -3.16
N LYS A 472 -30.37 -5.58 -2.27
CA LYS A 472 -29.73 -6.33 -1.18
C LYS A 472 -29.33 -7.73 -1.65
#